data_861cdd47fc033ef90b675428b7f19f5e
#
_entry.id   861cdd47fc033ef90b675428b7f19f5e
#
_cell.length_a   1.000
_cell.length_b   1.000
_cell.length_c   1.000
_cell.angle_alpha   90.00
_cell.angle_beta   90.00
_cell.angle_gamma   90.00
#
_symmetry.space_group_name_H-M   'P 1'
#
loop_
_entity.id
_entity.type
_entity.pdbx_description
1 polymer ?
#
loop_
_entity_poly.entity_id
_entity_poly.type
_entity_poly.pdbx_seq_one_letter_code
_entity_poly.pdbx_strand_id
1 'polypeptide(L)'
;LFLANKDGIAYVEKRIPIDISGRRYFKLAIDGISNISERTISRINGEYIFVGSVPLYYDNKIIGTIQKIYTEKQMNELFAASLFSSKGYMYVINSEGYIILHTKHINCALKSDNYFRDVYEYGNAEAVRKMKEDIKANKSGFMENVVNGEKTFSAYTPIEQVHDWYLVTSVPTDVIAENGNVVMKIFYMVMV
;
A
#
# COMPACT_ATOMS: atom_id res chain seq x y z
N LEU A 1 -3.17 -12.34 16.10
CA LEU A 1 -2.64 -11.27 16.94
C LEU A 1 -1.61 -11.86 17.89
N PHE A 2 -0.44 -11.25 18.03
CA PHE A 2 0.59 -11.67 18.99
C PHE A 2 1.37 -10.46 19.53
N LEU A 3 2.11 -10.69 20.60
CA LEU A 3 2.90 -9.67 21.27
C LEU A 3 4.39 -9.99 21.12
N ALA A 4 5.22 -8.95 21.03
CA ALA A 4 6.65 -9.06 21.15
C ALA A 4 7.16 -8.14 22.25
N ASN A 5 8.17 -8.60 23.00
CA ASN A 5 8.87 -7.80 23.99
C ASN A 5 9.82 -6.77 23.31
N LYS A 6 10.52 -5.96 24.08
CA LYS A 6 11.46 -4.96 23.57
C LYS A 6 12.62 -5.54 22.76
N ASP A 7 13.02 -6.77 23.04
CA ASP A 7 14.13 -7.46 22.38
C ASP A 7 13.69 -8.12 21.08
N GLY A 8 12.41 -7.99 20.70
CA GLY A 8 11.84 -8.58 19.50
C GLY A 8 11.54 -10.07 19.61
N ILE A 9 11.41 -10.59 20.83
CA ILE A 9 10.95 -11.96 21.02
C ILE A 9 9.43 -11.97 21.05
N ALA A 10 8.82 -12.55 20.03
CA ALA A 10 7.38 -12.66 19.85
C ALA A 10 6.87 -14.00 20.33
N TYR A 11 5.70 -13.99 20.99
CA TYR A 11 4.99 -15.18 21.46
C TYR A 11 3.73 -15.36 20.62
N VAL A 12 3.77 -16.39 19.75
CA VAL A 12 2.68 -16.79 18.88
C VAL A 12 1.97 -18.01 19.49
N GLU A 13 0.96 -18.54 18.81
CA GLU A 13 0.26 -19.74 19.24
C GLU A 13 1.22 -20.84 19.74
N LYS A 14 0.82 -21.54 20.82
CA LYS A 14 1.64 -22.55 21.51
C LYS A 14 2.87 -22.04 22.25
N ARG A 15 2.99 -20.70 22.46
CA ARG A 15 4.08 -20.06 23.21
C ARG A 15 5.49 -20.40 22.70
N ILE A 16 5.64 -20.71 21.43
CA ILE A 16 6.97 -20.85 20.82
C ILE A 16 7.51 -19.45 20.57
N PRO A 17 8.64 -19.07 21.19
CA PRO A 17 9.22 -17.76 20.96
C PRO A 17 9.79 -17.68 19.54
N ILE A 18 9.52 -16.58 18.87
CA ILE A 18 10.03 -16.29 17.53
C ILE A 18 10.78 -14.96 17.59
N ASP A 19 12.03 -14.97 17.16
CA ASP A 19 12.80 -13.74 17.02
C ASP A 19 12.37 -12.95 15.79
N ILE A 20 11.84 -11.74 16.00
CA ILE A 20 11.47 -10.78 14.98
C ILE A 20 12.29 -9.47 15.07
N SER A 21 13.33 -9.42 15.91
CA SER A 21 14.14 -8.23 16.15
C SER A 21 14.76 -7.65 14.88
N GLY A 22 15.12 -8.51 13.92
CA GLY A 22 15.65 -8.12 12.60
C GLY A 22 14.59 -7.61 11.61
N ARG A 23 13.29 -7.71 11.93
CA ARG A 23 12.22 -7.33 11.01
C ARG A 23 11.97 -5.81 11.02
N ARG A 24 11.87 -5.20 9.82
CA ARG A 24 11.64 -3.75 9.69
C ARG A 24 10.36 -3.31 10.41
N TYR A 25 9.26 -4.07 10.27
CA TYR A 25 8.00 -3.75 10.92
C TYR A 25 8.09 -3.71 12.46
N PHE A 26 8.92 -4.57 13.06
CA PHE A 26 9.16 -4.55 14.50
C PHE A 26 9.99 -3.31 14.89
N LYS A 27 11.08 -3.02 14.17
CA LYS A 27 11.94 -1.86 14.43
C LYS A 27 11.17 -0.55 14.38
N LEU A 28 10.35 -0.34 13.35
CA LEU A 28 9.50 0.84 13.26
C LEU A 28 8.53 0.95 14.45
N ALA A 29 7.87 -0.15 14.82
CA ALA A 29 6.92 -0.13 15.91
C ALA A 29 7.57 0.09 17.28
N ILE A 30 8.75 -0.47 17.53
CA ILE A 30 9.47 -0.24 18.82
C ILE A 30 10.00 1.20 18.92
N ASP A 31 10.20 1.88 17.76
CA ASP A 31 10.53 3.30 17.68
C ASP A 31 9.29 4.21 17.71
N GLY A 32 8.09 3.65 17.95
CA GLY A 32 6.84 4.39 18.11
C GLY A 32 6.02 4.57 16.82
N ILE A 33 6.43 3.99 15.70
CA ILE A 33 5.80 4.15 14.39
C ILE A 33 4.90 2.95 14.08
N SER A 34 3.58 3.15 14.08
CA SER A 34 2.62 2.16 13.58
C SER A 34 2.84 1.94 12.09
N ASN A 35 2.84 0.68 11.66
CA ASN A 35 3.14 0.35 10.27
C ASN A 35 2.54 -0.99 9.85
N ILE A 36 2.52 -1.22 8.52
CA ILE A 36 2.26 -2.52 7.91
C ILE A 36 3.50 -2.90 7.10
N SER A 37 3.93 -4.16 7.22
CA SER A 37 5.08 -4.66 6.48
C SER A 37 4.76 -4.76 4.99
N GLU A 38 5.79 -4.69 4.16
CA GLU A 38 5.74 -5.24 2.81
C GLU A 38 5.44 -6.75 2.87
N ARG A 39 5.13 -7.33 1.72
CA ARG A 39 4.97 -8.78 1.59
C ARG A 39 6.22 -9.48 2.10
N THR A 40 6.08 -10.28 3.14
CA THR A 40 7.18 -10.96 3.81
C THR A 40 6.88 -12.44 4.01
N ILE A 41 7.93 -13.23 4.20
CA ILE A 41 7.79 -14.67 4.47
C ILE A 41 7.60 -14.89 5.96
N SER A 42 6.54 -15.59 6.34
CA SER A 42 6.25 -16.02 7.70
C SER A 42 7.33 -16.98 8.19
N ARG A 43 7.88 -16.72 9.37
CA ARG A 43 8.80 -17.65 10.04
C ARG A 43 8.10 -18.87 10.67
N ILE A 44 6.76 -18.88 10.66
CA ILE A 44 5.95 -19.95 11.25
C ILE A 44 5.72 -21.08 10.24
N ASN A 45 5.31 -20.72 9.01
CA ASN A 45 4.85 -21.68 8.01
C ASN A 45 5.40 -21.45 6.60
N GLY A 46 6.26 -20.42 6.41
CA GLY A 46 6.85 -20.12 5.11
C GLY A 46 5.91 -19.43 4.11
N GLU A 47 4.68 -19.10 4.50
CA GLU A 47 3.73 -18.41 3.61
C GLU A 47 4.03 -16.93 3.49
N TYR A 48 3.58 -16.33 2.40
CA TYR A 48 3.60 -14.88 2.23
C TYR A 48 2.51 -14.21 3.07
N ILE A 49 2.93 -13.24 3.85
CA ILE A 49 2.06 -12.49 4.78
C ILE A 49 2.39 -11.01 4.76
N PHE A 50 1.45 -10.23 5.28
CA PHE A 50 1.65 -8.86 5.72
C PHE A 50 1.50 -8.81 7.24
N VAL A 51 2.28 -7.95 7.91
CA VAL A 51 2.24 -7.82 9.35
C VAL A 51 1.97 -6.37 9.72
N GLY A 52 0.77 -6.11 10.24
CA GLY A 52 0.49 -4.86 10.94
C GLY A 52 1.20 -4.86 12.29
N SER A 53 1.95 -3.82 12.59
CA SER A 53 2.70 -3.68 13.84
C SER A 53 2.50 -2.32 14.46
N VAL A 54 2.17 -2.29 15.76
CA VAL A 54 1.97 -1.07 16.52
C VAL A 54 2.73 -1.12 17.83
N PRO A 55 3.18 0.04 18.36
CA PRO A 55 3.82 0.10 19.68
C PRO A 55 2.83 -0.26 20.79
N LEU A 56 3.32 -0.96 21.80
CA LEU A 56 2.59 -1.24 23.03
C LEU A 56 3.12 -0.33 24.14
N TYR A 57 2.24 0.53 24.67
CA TYR A 57 2.58 1.48 25.71
C TYR A 57 2.14 0.99 27.10
N TYR A 58 2.96 1.28 28.10
CA TYR A 58 2.62 1.24 29.52
C TYR A 58 3.33 2.40 30.23
N ASP A 59 2.60 3.19 31.02
CA ASP A 59 3.10 4.42 31.67
C ASP A 59 3.86 5.35 30.70
N ASN A 60 3.28 5.63 29.53
CA ASN A 60 3.87 6.43 28.46
C ASN A 60 5.23 5.93 27.93
N LYS A 61 5.59 4.69 28.22
CA LYS A 61 6.81 4.04 27.73
C LYS A 61 6.44 2.88 26.82
N ILE A 62 7.16 2.73 25.73
CA ILE A 62 7.01 1.56 24.87
C ILE A 62 7.62 0.35 25.62
N ILE A 63 6.79 -0.66 25.88
CA ILE A 63 7.19 -1.89 26.58
C ILE A 63 7.30 -3.09 25.65
N GLY A 64 6.92 -2.95 24.39
CA GLY A 64 6.92 -3.98 23.36
C GLY A 64 6.09 -3.54 22.15
N THR A 65 5.65 -4.48 21.37
CA THR A 65 4.85 -4.25 20.17
C THR A 65 3.72 -5.27 20.04
N ILE A 66 2.63 -4.87 19.37
CA ILE A 66 1.50 -5.75 19.02
C ILE A 66 1.56 -5.97 17.50
N GLN A 67 1.43 -7.23 17.07
CA GLN A 67 1.40 -7.59 15.66
C GLN A 67 0.11 -8.29 15.28
N LYS A 68 -0.37 -8.03 14.06
CA LYS A 68 -1.44 -8.78 13.40
C LYS A 68 -0.97 -9.26 12.04
N ILE A 69 -1.05 -10.57 11.82
CA ILE A 69 -0.77 -11.17 10.52
C ILE A 69 -2.02 -11.07 9.64
N TYR A 70 -1.80 -10.69 8.40
CA TYR A 70 -2.79 -10.73 7.33
C TYR A 70 -2.27 -11.65 6.23
N THR A 71 -3.09 -12.57 5.76
CA THR A 71 -2.80 -13.33 4.56
C THR A 71 -2.97 -12.46 3.32
N GLU A 72 -2.34 -12.84 2.21
CA GLU A 72 -2.52 -12.15 0.93
C GLU A 72 -4.01 -12.06 0.51
N LYS A 73 -4.77 -13.13 0.78
CA LYS A 73 -6.22 -13.14 0.55
C LYS A 73 -6.94 -12.06 1.35
N GLN A 74 -6.66 -11.94 2.65
CA GLN A 74 -7.28 -10.92 3.51
C GLN A 74 -6.91 -9.50 3.08
N MET A 75 -5.67 -9.27 2.66
CA MET A 75 -5.25 -7.96 2.15
C MET A 75 -5.97 -7.64 0.82
N ASN A 76 -6.08 -8.60 -0.09
CA ASN A 76 -6.81 -8.41 -1.35
C ASN A 76 -8.31 -8.18 -1.14
N GLU A 77 -8.92 -8.78 -0.11
CA GLU A 77 -10.32 -8.54 0.25
C GLU A 77 -10.57 -7.11 0.74
N LEU A 78 -9.61 -6.51 1.46
CA LEU A 78 -9.67 -5.08 1.83
C LEU A 78 -9.67 -4.16 0.60
N PHE A 79 -9.02 -4.59 -0.49
CA PHE A 79 -8.96 -3.88 -1.77
C PHE A 79 -10.06 -4.27 -2.78
N ALA A 80 -10.97 -5.16 -2.40
CA ALA A 80 -12.06 -5.60 -3.28
C ALA A 80 -13.17 -4.54 -3.47
N ALA A 81 -12.99 -3.34 -2.91
CA ALA A 81 -13.94 -2.24 -3.09
C ALA A 81 -14.09 -1.88 -4.56
N SER A 82 -15.32 -1.89 -5.03
CA SER A 82 -15.67 -1.46 -6.38
C SER A 82 -15.57 0.07 -6.47
N LEU A 83 -14.68 0.56 -7.31
CA LEU A 83 -14.57 1.97 -7.63
C LEU A 83 -15.26 2.27 -8.96
N PHE A 84 -16.04 3.37 -8.99
CA PHE A 84 -16.69 3.84 -10.20
C PHE A 84 -17.48 2.74 -10.94
N SER A 85 -18.32 2.01 -10.21
CA SER A 85 -19.09 0.89 -10.78
C SER A 85 -18.21 -0.17 -11.44
N SER A 86 -17.09 -0.49 -10.82
CA SER A 86 -16.07 -1.44 -11.30
C SER A 86 -15.28 -1.01 -12.55
N LYS A 87 -15.38 0.24 -12.97
CA LYS A 87 -14.56 0.79 -14.06
C LYS A 87 -13.23 1.36 -13.56
N GLY A 88 -13.13 1.75 -12.27
CA GLY A 88 -11.90 2.20 -11.65
C GLY A 88 -11.13 1.08 -10.96
N TYR A 89 -9.83 1.28 -10.81
CA TYR A 89 -8.93 0.32 -10.17
C TYR A 89 -7.87 1.02 -9.32
N MET A 90 -7.28 0.29 -8.39
CA MET A 90 -6.32 0.83 -7.44
C MET A 90 -5.07 -0.04 -7.37
N TYR A 91 -3.96 0.63 -7.04
CA TYR A 91 -2.72 0.01 -6.62
C TYR A 91 -2.27 0.59 -5.28
N VAL A 92 -1.56 -0.19 -4.51
CA VAL A 92 -0.65 0.30 -3.48
C VAL A 92 0.75 0.00 -3.96
N ILE A 93 1.57 1.03 -4.02
CA ILE A 93 2.98 0.93 -4.42
C ILE A 93 3.87 1.48 -3.31
N ASN A 94 5.14 1.08 -3.28
CA ASN A 94 6.15 1.75 -2.48
C ASN A 94 6.76 2.94 -3.23
N SER A 95 7.65 3.70 -2.59
CA SER A 95 8.33 4.86 -3.20
C SER A 95 9.19 4.51 -4.42
N GLU A 96 9.61 3.26 -4.58
CA GLU A 96 10.33 2.76 -5.75
C GLU A 96 9.40 2.28 -6.88
N GLY A 97 8.08 2.28 -6.63
CA GLY A 97 7.05 1.87 -7.58
C GLY A 97 6.73 0.38 -7.57
N TYR A 98 7.32 -0.42 -6.68
CA TYR A 98 6.95 -1.83 -6.56
C TYR A 98 5.53 -1.96 -6.06
N ILE A 99 4.76 -2.84 -6.72
CA ILE A 99 3.35 -3.05 -6.43
C ILE A 99 3.23 -3.98 -5.23
N ILE A 100 2.58 -3.48 -4.19
CA ILE A 100 2.32 -4.20 -2.95
C ILE A 100 0.96 -4.87 -3.00
N LEU A 101 -0.04 -4.14 -3.47
CA LEU A 101 -1.42 -4.59 -3.61
C LEU A 101 -2.05 -3.96 -4.85
N HIS A 102 -3.06 -4.61 -5.41
CA HIS A 102 -3.90 -4.05 -6.47
C HIS A 102 -5.30 -4.65 -6.45
N THR A 103 -6.27 -3.94 -7.01
CA THR A 103 -7.63 -4.47 -7.22
C THR A 103 -7.61 -5.58 -8.28
N LYS A 104 -8.54 -6.52 -8.19
CA LYS A 104 -8.79 -7.51 -9.24
C LYS A 104 -9.56 -6.84 -10.39
N HIS A 105 -8.85 -6.12 -11.25
CA HIS A 105 -9.41 -5.47 -12.42
C HIS A 105 -8.60 -5.88 -13.66
N ILE A 106 -9.24 -5.96 -14.83
CA ILE A 106 -8.57 -6.37 -16.06
C ILE A 106 -7.39 -5.45 -16.42
N ASN A 107 -7.52 -4.16 -16.13
CA ASN A 107 -6.46 -3.18 -16.36
C ASN A 107 -5.33 -3.24 -15.32
N CYS A 108 -5.50 -4.04 -14.24
CA CYS A 108 -4.42 -4.35 -13.30
C CYS A 108 -3.58 -5.56 -13.72
N ALA A 109 -3.82 -6.13 -14.89
CA ALA A 109 -2.96 -7.16 -15.49
C ALA A 109 -1.64 -6.50 -15.95
N LEU A 110 -0.81 -6.14 -14.98
CA LEU A 110 0.47 -5.50 -15.21
C LEU A 110 1.46 -6.51 -15.77
N LYS A 111 2.34 -6.06 -16.67
CA LYS A 111 3.39 -6.90 -17.25
C LYS A 111 4.58 -7.08 -16.32
N SER A 112 4.73 -6.19 -15.37
CA SER A 112 5.81 -6.21 -14.38
C SER A 112 5.29 -6.08 -12.95
N ASP A 113 6.17 -6.22 -11.98
CA ASP A 113 5.92 -5.98 -10.57
C ASP A 113 6.13 -4.51 -10.17
N ASN A 114 6.40 -3.63 -11.13
CA ASN A 114 6.72 -2.22 -10.89
C ASN A 114 5.85 -1.29 -11.73
N TYR A 115 5.01 -0.52 -11.04
CA TYR A 115 4.08 0.43 -11.62
C TYR A 115 4.75 1.48 -12.51
N PHE A 116 5.89 2.02 -12.10
CA PHE A 116 6.58 3.03 -12.89
C PHE A 116 7.10 2.49 -14.22
N ARG A 117 7.57 1.24 -14.24
CA ARG A 117 8.03 0.58 -15.46
C ARG A 117 6.88 0.40 -16.44
N ASP A 118 5.76 -0.10 -15.93
CA ASP A 118 4.58 -0.36 -16.75
C ASP A 118 4.00 0.91 -17.36
N VAL A 119 3.84 1.97 -16.54
CA VAL A 119 3.31 3.25 -17.02
C VAL A 119 4.29 3.97 -17.96
N TYR A 120 5.60 3.84 -17.73
CA TYR A 120 6.62 4.39 -18.63
C TYR A 120 6.60 3.73 -20.01
N GLU A 121 6.44 2.41 -20.04
CA GLU A 121 6.40 1.63 -21.30
C GLU A 121 5.20 2.01 -22.17
N TYR A 122 4.08 2.44 -21.55
CA TYR A 122 2.86 2.85 -22.25
C TYR A 122 2.82 4.34 -22.66
N GLY A 123 3.88 5.12 -22.45
CA GLY A 123 4.07 6.33 -23.20
C GLY A 123 3.99 7.68 -22.48
N ASN A 124 4.02 7.73 -21.13
CA ASN A 124 4.06 9.04 -20.45
C ASN A 124 5.25 9.19 -19.49
N ALA A 125 6.45 9.25 -20.05
CA ALA A 125 7.71 9.39 -19.29
C ALA A 125 7.74 10.63 -18.39
N GLU A 126 7.16 11.75 -18.83
CA GLU A 126 7.14 13.00 -18.05
C GLU A 126 6.20 12.89 -16.84
N ALA A 127 5.02 12.29 -17.03
CA ALA A 127 4.10 12.03 -15.91
C ALA A 127 4.72 11.12 -14.85
N VAL A 128 5.42 10.06 -15.28
CA VAL A 128 6.16 9.18 -14.36
C VAL A 128 7.28 9.93 -13.63
N ARG A 129 8.01 10.78 -14.32
CA ARG A 129 9.07 11.61 -13.71
C ARG A 129 8.48 12.51 -12.63
N LYS A 130 7.40 13.22 -12.95
CA LYS A 130 6.69 14.10 -12.00
C LYS A 130 6.18 13.31 -10.80
N MET A 131 5.53 12.16 -11.01
CA MET A 131 5.06 11.31 -9.93
C MET A 131 6.20 10.87 -9.01
N LYS A 132 7.36 10.47 -9.55
CA LYS A 132 8.54 10.12 -8.75
C LYS A 132 9.06 11.28 -7.91
N GLU A 133 9.04 12.50 -8.45
CA GLU A 133 9.44 13.72 -7.74
C GLU A 133 8.46 14.03 -6.59
N ASP A 134 7.15 13.95 -6.85
CA ASP A 134 6.12 14.15 -5.83
C ASP A 134 6.22 13.10 -4.72
N ILE A 135 6.41 11.82 -5.07
CA ILE A 135 6.62 10.73 -4.11
C ILE A 135 7.85 10.97 -3.23
N LYS A 136 8.98 11.36 -3.81
CA LYS A 136 10.18 11.71 -3.04
C LYS A 136 9.95 12.89 -2.07
N ALA A 137 9.06 13.79 -2.45
CA ALA A 137 8.67 14.94 -1.62
C ALA A 137 7.49 14.63 -0.66
N ASN A 138 7.03 13.38 -0.59
CA ASN A 138 5.88 12.91 0.16
C ASN A 138 4.59 13.69 -0.17
N LYS A 139 4.36 13.96 -1.45
CA LYS A 139 3.23 14.75 -1.95
C LYS A 139 2.24 13.87 -2.70
N SER A 140 0.98 14.30 -2.64
CA SER A 140 -0.09 13.81 -3.51
C SER A 140 -0.02 14.47 -4.87
N GLY A 141 -0.56 13.82 -5.89
CA GLY A 141 -0.64 14.36 -7.22
C GLY A 141 -1.55 13.56 -8.13
N PHE A 142 -1.52 13.92 -9.39
CA PHE A 142 -2.27 13.22 -10.43
C PHE A 142 -1.52 13.21 -11.76
N MET A 143 -1.87 12.28 -12.62
CA MET A 143 -1.34 12.19 -13.97
C MET A 143 -2.37 11.62 -14.94
N GLU A 144 -2.22 11.95 -16.20
CA GLU A 144 -2.87 11.26 -17.31
C GLU A 144 -1.89 10.26 -17.93
N ASN A 145 -2.37 9.06 -18.20
CA ASN A 145 -1.61 8.01 -18.85
C ASN A 145 -2.49 7.21 -19.81
N VAL A 146 -1.91 6.27 -20.53
CA VAL A 146 -2.63 5.32 -21.38
C VAL A 146 -2.35 3.92 -20.85
N VAL A 147 -3.40 3.19 -20.50
CA VAL A 147 -3.32 1.79 -20.03
C VAL A 147 -4.10 0.92 -21.02
N ASN A 148 -3.44 -0.05 -21.62
CA ASN A 148 -4.06 -0.94 -22.63
C ASN A 148 -4.76 -0.20 -23.78
N GLY A 149 -4.23 0.97 -24.19
CA GLY A 149 -4.81 1.80 -25.25
C GLY A 149 -5.95 2.73 -24.78
N GLU A 150 -6.33 2.69 -23.53
CA GLU A 150 -7.37 3.51 -22.93
C GLU A 150 -6.77 4.68 -22.14
N LYS A 151 -7.24 5.90 -22.42
CA LYS A 151 -6.83 7.09 -21.65
C LYS A 151 -7.36 6.98 -20.22
N THR A 152 -6.46 7.11 -19.28
CA THR A 152 -6.73 6.92 -17.85
C THR A 152 -6.22 8.11 -17.06
N PHE A 153 -7.01 8.54 -16.10
CA PHE A 153 -6.61 9.52 -15.10
C PHE A 153 -6.27 8.80 -13.81
N SER A 154 -5.10 9.09 -13.26
CA SER A 154 -4.60 8.49 -12.02
C SER A 154 -4.28 9.55 -11.00
N ALA A 155 -4.80 9.38 -9.78
CA ALA A 155 -4.40 10.17 -8.61
C ALA A 155 -3.53 9.30 -7.69
N TYR A 156 -2.56 9.91 -7.02
CA TYR A 156 -1.70 9.24 -6.07
C TYR A 156 -1.53 10.06 -4.80
N THR A 157 -1.44 9.37 -3.65
CA THR A 157 -1.30 10.00 -2.34
C THR A 157 -0.52 9.08 -1.39
N PRO A 158 0.31 9.64 -0.48
CA PRO A 158 0.91 8.84 0.58
C PRO A 158 -0.16 8.28 1.51
N ILE A 159 0.06 7.08 2.02
CA ILE A 159 -0.77 6.49 3.08
C ILE A 159 -0.12 6.85 4.40
N GLU A 160 -0.63 7.87 5.09
CA GLU A 160 0.00 8.47 6.28
C GLU A 160 0.31 7.46 7.40
N GLN A 161 -0.56 6.44 7.56
CA GLN A 161 -0.44 5.43 8.61
C GLN A 161 0.56 4.32 8.27
N VAL A 162 1.09 4.31 7.04
CA VAL A 162 1.99 3.27 6.57
C VAL A 162 3.19 3.91 5.89
N HIS A 163 4.36 3.68 6.49
CA HIS A 163 5.58 4.25 5.95
C HIS A 163 5.87 3.72 4.54
N ASP A 164 6.20 4.61 3.62
CA ASP A 164 6.65 4.31 2.26
C ASP A 164 5.59 3.71 1.32
N TRP A 165 4.29 3.84 1.66
CA TRP A 165 3.22 3.36 0.80
C TRP A 165 2.42 4.51 0.20
N TYR A 166 2.05 4.32 -1.07
CA TYR A 166 1.27 5.28 -1.86
C TYR A 166 0.08 4.57 -2.46
N LEU A 167 -1.11 5.13 -2.24
CA LEU A 167 -2.31 4.70 -2.93
C LEU A 167 -2.34 5.36 -4.31
N VAL A 168 -2.52 4.58 -5.35
CA VAL A 168 -2.75 5.04 -6.73
C VAL A 168 -4.14 4.60 -7.14
N THR A 169 -5.01 5.54 -7.45
CA THR A 169 -6.36 5.29 -7.93
C THR A 169 -6.45 5.70 -9.40
N SER A 170 -6.87 4.80 -10.25
CA SER A 170 -6.94 5.00 -11.70
C SER A 170 -8.36 4.82 -12.22
N VAL A 171 -8.77 5.67 -13.14
CA VAL A 171 -10.10 5.63 -13.77
C VAL A 171 -9.97 6.05 -15.24
N PRO A 172 -10.68 5.36 -16.17
CA PRO A 172 -10.76 5.80 -17.56
C PRO A 172 -11.36 7.20 -17.69
N THR A 173 -10.84 8.01 -18.62
CA THR A 173 -11.25 9.42 -18.73
C THR A 173 -12.71 9.62 -19.20
N ASP A 174 -13.27 8.68 -19.93
CA ASP A 174 -14.69 8.67 -20.31
C ASP A 174 -15.61 8.53 -19.10
N VAL A 175 -15.22 7.70 -18.12
CA VAL A 175 -15.95 7.53 -16.85
C VAL A 175 -15.97 8.82 -16.03
N ILE A 176 -14.89 9.61 -16.10
CA ILE A 176 -14.84 10.92 -15.45
C ILE A 176 -15.83 11.89 -16.09
N ALA A 177 -15.90 11.91 -17.42
CA ALA A 177 -16.82 12.78 -18.15
C ALA A 177 -18.29 12.45 -17.82
N GLU A 178 -18.63 11.18 -17.66
CA GLU A 178 -19.98 10.73 -17.28
C GLU A 178 -20.34 11.03 -15.81
N ASN A 179 -19.34 11.06 -14.90
CA ASN A 179 -19.54 11.13 -13.45
C ASN A 179 -18.80 12.29 -12.77
N GLY A 180 -18.56 13.39 -13.47
CA GLY A 180 -17.69 14.50 -13.06
C GLY A 180 -17.84 14.99 -11.61
N ASN A 181 -19.09 15.03 -11.09
CA ASN A 181 -19.38 15.44 -9.71
C ASN A 181 -18.89 14.40 -8.66
N VAL A 182 -18.88 13.12 -9.00
CA VAL A 182 -18.45 12.04 -8.09
C VAL A 182 -16.92 11.99 -8.04
N VAL A 183 -16.29 12.18 -9.18
CA VAL A 183 -14.82 12.19 -9.30
C VAL A 183 -14.23 13.34 -8.50
N MET A 184 -14.77 14.55 -8.62
CA MET A 184 -14.32 15.70 -7.84
C MET A 184 -14.44 15.48 -6.33
N LYS A 185 -15.51 14.82 -5.87
CA LYS A 185 -15.66 14.48 -4.45
C LYS A 185 -14.60 13.51 -3.95
N ILE A 186 -14.26 12.50 -4.75
CA ILE A 186 -13.21 11.52 -4.39
C ILE A 186 -11.83 12.19 -4.37
N PHE A 187 -11.55 13.08 -5.34
CA PHE A 187 -10.31 13.89 -5.31
C PHE A 187 -10.21 14.75 -4.05
N TYR A 188 -11.29 15.43 -3.65
CA TYR A 188 -11.31 16.18 -2.40
C TYR A 188 -11.08 15.31 -1.16
N MET A 189 -11.61 14.09 -1.15
CA MET A 189 -11.48 13.17 -0.01
C MET A 189 -10.06 12.55 0.11
N VAL A 190 -9.32 12.47 -0.99
CA VAL A 190 -7.93 11.95 -1.04
C VAL A 190 -6.90 13.06 -0.81
N MET A 191 -7.29 14.34 -0.97
CA MET A 191 -6.38 15.50 -0.85
C MET A 191 -6.52 16.27 0.48
N VAL A 192 -7.43 15.86 1.36
CA VAL A 192 -7.62 16.39 2.71
C VAL A 192 -7.15 15.39 3.74
#